data_d46f5b8d12a244ee920fed3e1a8acff9
#
_entry.id   d46f5b8d12a244ee920fed3e1a8acff9
#
_cell.length_a   1.000
_cell.length_b   1.000
_cell.length_c   1.000
_cell.angle_alpha   90.00
_cell.angle_beta   90.00
_cell.angle_gamma   90.00
#
_symmetry.space_group_name_H-M   'P 1'
#
loop_
_entity.id
_entity.type
_entity.pdbx_description
1 polymer ?
#
loop_
_entity_poly.entity_id
_entity_poly.type
_entity_poly.pdbx_seq_one_letter_code
_entity_poly.pdbx_strand_id
1 'polypeptide(L)'
;MMSIKRVIVIVALLTFILPGVSLAEALNFQLNASSDNIDLRVSREFPISDNYAEAGVGLYHGDDYLISNLDFALKGEVFVPELTLGLGLKGLLGEVEIRDKDFDLRAISFLVLGEYDFGKVFFNFPMNASLSFSIAPDPLCFSDTDRYIEFSAAIYLYIVKSAAIGILYRTFEARFDDPSGKVEESDDAVLLGFKLRF
;
A
#
# COMPACT_ATOMS: atom_id res chain seq x y z
N MET A 1 -16.07 -6.45 -14.21
CA MET A 1 -14.82 -7.01 -14.82
C MET A 1 -14.04 -5.88 -15.48
N MET A 2 -13.10 -5.28 -14.74
CA MET A 2 -12.27 -4.20 -15.28
C MET A 2 -11.40 -4.76 -16.42
N SER A 3 -11.54 -4.19 -17.61
CA SER A 3 -10.81 -4.66 -18.79
C SER A 3 -9.29 -4.55 -18.53
N ILE A 4 -8.54 -5.64 -18.72
CA ILE A 4 -7.06 -5.71 -18.71
C ILE A 4 -6.43 -4.50 -19.43
N LYS A 5 -7.12 -3.91 -20.41
CA LYS A 5 -6.72 -2.68 -21.09
C LYS A 5 -6.63 -1.46 -20.16
N ARG A 6 -7.46 -1.34 -19.13
CA ARG A 6 -7.41 -0.22 -18.15
C ARG A 6 -6.23 -0.38 -17.20
N VAL A 7 -5.92 -1.60 -16.76
CA VAL A 7 -4.73 -1.89 -15.93
C VAL A 7 -3.45 -1.59 -16.69
N ILE A 8 -3.36 -1.99 -17.97
CA ILE A 8 -2.20 -1.73 -18.83
C ILE A 8 -2.01 -0.22 -19.07
N VAL A 9 -3.09 0.54 -19.21
CA VAL A 9 -3.03 2.01 -19.39
C VAL A 9 -2.55 2.69 -18.11
N ILE A 10 -2.98 2.24 -16.92
CA ILE A 10 -2.51 2.79 -15.64
C ILE A 10 -1.01 2.49 -15.44
N VAL A 11 -0.58 1.27 -15.70
CA VAL A 11 0.85 0.87 -15.63
C VAL A 11 1.68 1.63 -16.68
N ALA A 12 1.17 1.82 -17.90
CA ALA A 12 1.85 2.59 -18.95
C ALA A 12 1.91 4.10 -18.64
N LEU A 13 0.89 4.68 -18.02
CA LEU A 13 0.91 6.08 -17.55
C LEU A 13 1.95 6.27 -16.45
N LEU A 14 2.11 5.31 -15.56
CA LEU A 14 3.12 5.31 -14.51
C LEU A 14 4.55 5.26 -15.06
N THR A 15 4.80 4.50 -16.11
CA THR A 15 6.12 4.49 -16.78
C THR A 15 6.43 5.79 -17.53
N PHE A 16 5.41 6.57 -17.92
CA PHE A 16 5.58 7.86 -18.61
C PHE A 16 5.82 9.05 -17.68
N ILE A 17 5.41 8.96 -16.41
CA ILE A 17 5.66 10.01 -15.40
C ILE A 17 7.11 9.97 -14.86
N LEU A 18 7.88 8.93 -15.21
CA LEU A 18 9.24 8.69 -14.73
C LEU A 18 10.41 9.16 -15.62
N PRO A 19 10.27 9.79 -16.80
CA PRO A 19 11.45 10.24 -17.55
C PRO A 19 11.88 11.63 -17.09
N GLY A 20 13.00 11.71 -16.41
CA GLY A 20 13.73 12.96 -16.24
C GLY A 20 14.37 13.27 -14.90
N VAL A 21 14.35 12.36 -13.93
CA VAL A 21 14.99 12.60 -12.63
C VAL A 21 16.14 11.63 -12.43
N SER A 22 17.25 12.16 -11.98
CA SER A 22 18.50 11.46 -11.68
C SER A 22 18.28 10.12 -10.94
N LEU A 23 18.95 9.06 -11.39
CA LEU A 23 18.92 7.68 -10.85
C LEU A 23 19.43 7.54 -9.41
N ALA A 24 19.53 8.62 -8.63
CA ALA A 24 19.98 8.61 -7.25
C ALA A 24 18.89 8.41 -6.20
N GLU A 25 17.63 8.25 -6.63
CA GLU A 25 16.47 8.12 -5.74
C GLU A 25 15.98 6.69 -5.70
N ALA A 26 15.74 6.15 -4.49
CA ALA A 26 15.38 4.76 -4.30
C ALA A 26 13.98 4.44 -4.85
N LEU A 27 13.92 3.65 -5.90
CA LEU A 27 12.71 3.03 -6.40
C LEU A 27 12.52 1.68 -5.67
N ASN A 28 11.39 1.52 -5.00
CA ASN A 28 11.01 0.28 -4.34
C ASN A 28 9.94 -0.43 -5.16
N PHE A 29 10.14 -1.71 -5.39
CA PHE A 29 9.16 -2.63 -5.97
C PHE A 29 8.87 -3.71 -4.93
N GLN A 30 7.61 -3.98 -4.68
CA GLN A 30 7.16 -4.98 -3.73
C GLN A 30 6.05 -5.82 -4.35
N LEU A 31 6.20 -7.13 -4.26
CA LEU A 31 5.21 -8.12 -4.67
C LEU A 31 4.97 -9.07 -3.50
N ASN A 32 3.73 -9.16 -3.06
CA ASN A 32 3.31 -10.11 -2.03
C ASN A 32 2.18 -10.96 -2.60
N ALA A 33 2.18 -12.25 -2.28
CA ALA A 33 1.18 -13.18 -2.79
C ALA A 33 0.84 -14.27 -1.77
N SER A 34 -0.40 -14.74 -1.83
CA SER A 34 -0.89 -15.95 -1.19
C SER A 34 -1.60 -16.84 -2.23
N SER A 35 -2.37 -17.83 -1.80
CA SER A 35 -3.20 -18.65 -2.71
C SER A 35 -4.24 -17.80 -3.44
N ASP A 36 -4.86 -16.83 -2.74
CA ASP A 36 -6.06 -16.14 -3.18
C ASP A 36 -5.84 -14.63 -3.36
N ASN A 37 -4.72 -14.09 -2.85
CA ASN A 37 -4.45 -12.66 -2.82
C ASN A 37 -3.11 -12.29 -3.46
N ILE A 38 -3.09 -11.18 -4.19
CA ILE A 38 -1.88 -10.55 -4.74
C ILE A 38 -1.87 -9.07 -4.35
N ASP A 39 -0.74 -8.63 -3.79
CA ASP A 39 -0.47 -7.22 -3.48
C ASP A 39 0.80 -6.79 -4.23
N LEU A 40 0.65 -5.83 -5.10
CA LEU A 40 1.73 -5.23 -5.88
C LEU A 40 1.87 -3.76 -5.50
N ARG A 41 3.08 -3.31 -5.16
CA ARG A 41 3.36 -1.92 -4.86
C ARG A 41 4.65 -1.44 -5.53
N VAL A 42 4.60 -0.25 -6.07
CA VAL A 42 5.77 0.50 -6.53
C VAL A 42 5.78 1.84 -5.81
N SER A 43 6.88 2.17 -5.14
CA SER A 43 7.01 3.47 -4.47
C SER A 43 8.40 4.08 -4.70
N ARG A 44 8.46 5.40 -4.54
CA ARG A 44 9.67 6.19 -4.69
C ARG A 44 9.82 7.12 -3.51
N GLU A 45 11.03 7.18 -2.96
CA GLU A 45 11.41 8.08 -1.89
C GLU A 45 12.15 9.30 -2.46
N PHE A 46 11.77 10.47 -1.97
CA PHE A 46 12.37 11.77 -2.33
C PHE A 46 12.93 12.41 -1.06
N PRO A 47 14.23 12.70 -0.96
CA PRO A 47 14.79 13.38 0.20
C PRO A 47 14.27 14.83 0.27
N ILE A 48 13.84 15.25 1.46
CA ILE A 48 13.42 16.61 1.77
C ILE A 48 14.12 17.06 3.06
N SER A 49 15.23 17.74 2.95
CA SER A 49 16.11 18.10 4.09
C SER A 49 16.49 16.85 4.90
N ASP A 50 16.07 16.78 6.17
CA ASP A 50 16.34 15.65 7.08
C ASP A 50 15.24 14.58 7.04
N ASN A 51 14.24 14.72 6.16
CA ASN A 51 13.08 13.86 6.03
C ASN A 51 12.97 13.31 4.62
N TYR A 52 11.93 12.49 4.38
CA TYR A 52 11.62 11.90 3.08
C TYR A 52 10.16 12.12 2.75
N ALA A 53 9.86 12.40 1.47
CA ALA A 53 8.54 12.18 0.92
C ALA A 53 8.54 10.82 0.22
N GLU A 54 7.50 10.04 0.38
CA GLU A 54 7.27 8.83 -0.39
C GLU A 54 6.00 9.00 -1.22
N ALA A 55 6.07 8.65 -2.50
CA ALA A 55 4.91 8.49 -3.36
C ALA A 55 4.85 7.06 -3.84
N GLY A 56 3.68 6.44 -3.79
CA GLY A 56 3.49 5.05 -4.15
C GLY A 56 2.21 4.81 -4.94
N VAL A 57 2.22 3.73 -5.69
CA VAL A 57 1.05 3.15 -6.32
C VAL A 57 0.99 1.69 -5.98
N GLY A 58 -0.22 1.19 -5.74
CA GLY A 58 -0.45 -0.20 -5.41
C GLY A 58 -1.66 -0.78 -6.10
N LEU A 59 -1.66 -2.10 -6.19
CA LEU A 59 -2.77 -2.91 -6.67
C LEU A 59 -2.92 -4.07 -5.70
N TYR A 60 -4.12 -4.21 -5.15
CA TYR A 60 -4.48 -5.32 -4.30
C TYR A 60 -5.65 -6.07 -4.93
N HIS A 61 -5.45 -7.35 -5.20
CA HIS A 61 -6.41 -8.23 -5.84
C HIS A 61 -6.65 -9.45 -4.96
N GLY A 62 -7.91 -9.73 -4.68
CA GLY A 62 -8.42 -10.95 -4.07
C GLY A 62 -9.52 -11.55 -4.93
N ASP A 63 -10.19 -12.58 -4.43
CA ASP A 63 -11.23 -13.30 -5.18
C ASP A 63 -12.41 -12.38 -5.54
N ASP A 64 -12.85 -11.54 -4.59
CA ASP A 64 -14.06 -10.73 -4.71
C ASP A 64 -13.77 -9.22 -4.85
N TYR A 65 -12.51 -8.81 -5.02
CA TYR A 65 -12.16 -7.40 -5.12
C TYR A 65 -10.91 -7.13 -5.94
N LEU A 66 -10.87 -5.91 -6.49
CA LEU A 66 -9.70 -5.32 -7.09
C LEU A 66 -9.60 -3.87 -6.62
N ILE A 67 -8.58 -3.55 -5.83
CA ILE A 67 -8.35 -2.23 -5.26
C ILE A 67 -7.02 -1.69 -5.76
N SER A 68 -7.05 -0.55 -6.43
CA SER A 68 -5.88 0.25 -6.78
C SER A 68 -5.74 1.45 -5.85
N ASN A 69 -4.51 1.82 -5.54
CA ASN A 69 -4.25 2.97 -4.68
C ASN A 69 -3.10 3.84 -5.20
N LEU A 70 -3.17 5.11 -4.84
CA LEU A 70 -2.11 6.09 -5.00
C LEU A 70 -1.90 6.74 -3.62
N ASP A 71 -0.69 6.72 -3.11
CA ASP A 71 -0.40 7.30 -1.80
C ASP A 71 0.77 8.28 -1.85
N PHE A 72 0.74 9.19 -0.90
CA PHE A 72 1.79 10.15 -0.64
C PHE A 72 1.94 10.32 0.86
N ALA A 73 3.16 10.19 1.38
CA ALA A 73 3.48 10.35 2.79
C ALA A 73 4.75 11.16 3.01
N LEU A 74 4.78 11.90 4.09
CA LEU A 74 5.99 12.52 4.64
C LEU A 74 6.50 11.65 5.78
N LYS A 75 7.77 11.25 5.72
CA LYS A 75 8.42 10.31 6.63
C LYS A 75 9.62 10.98 7.28
N GLY A 76 9.86 10.71 8.55
CA GLY A 76 11.03 11.20 9.26
C GLY A 76 11.44 10.31 10.43
N GLU A 77 12.71 10.31 10.76
CA GLU A 77 13.19 9.67 11.99
C GLU A 77 12.61 10.37 13.21
N VAL A 78 12.20 9.59 14.21
CA VAL A 78 11.67 10.09 15.46
C VAL A 78 12.58 9.66 16.62
N PHE A 79 12.21 10.00 17.84
CA PHE A 79 12.99 9.86 19.08
C PHE A 79 13.76 8.53 19.29
N VAL A 80 13.39 7.47 18.59
CA VAL A 80 14.10 6.18 18.62
C VAL A 80 14.93 6.06 17.36
N PRO A 81 16.25 5.84 17.47
CA PRO A 81 17.09 5.62 16.29
C PRO A 81 16.55 4.51 15.41
N GLU A 82 16.57 4.71 14.08
CA GLU A 82 16.12 3.77 13.05
C GLU A 82 14.59 3.55 13.02
N LEU A 83 13.83 4.25 13.86
CA LEU A 83 12.38 4.31 13.77
C LEU A 83 11.95 5.50 12.91
N THR A 84 11.38 5.21 11.78
CA THR A 84 10.79 6.21 10.88
C THR A 84 9.27 6.19 11.02
N LEU A 85 8.67 7.35 11.25
CA LEU A 85 7.21 7.52 11.20
C LEU A 85 6.83 8.37 10.00
N GLY A 86 5.67 8.09 9.43
CA GLY A 86 5.13 8.82 8.29
C GLY A 86 3.65 9.13 8.46
N LEU A 87 3.25 10.28 7.91
CA LEU A 87 1.86 10.71 7.80
C LEU A 87 1.57 11.07 6.36
N GLY A 88 0.40 10.68 5.87
CA GLY A 88 0.09 10.89 4.46
C GLY A 88 -1.39 10.76 4.12
N LEU A 89 -1.63 10.72 2.83
CA LEU A 89 -2.93 10.48 2.23
C LEU A 89 -2.82 9.32 1.23
N LYS A 90 -3.90 8.55 1.12
CA LYS A 90 -4.01 7.43 0.19
C LYS A 90 -5.35 7.52 -0.53
N GLY A 91 -5.31 7.72 -1.85
CA GLY A 91 -6.48 7.63 -2.71
C GLY A 91 -6.72 6.16 -3.08
N LEU A 92 -7.97 5.73 -3.01
CA LEU A 92 -8.42 4.36 -3.26
C LEU A 92 -9.44 4.35 -4.40
N LEU A 93 -9.26 3.45 -5.33
CA LEU A 93 -10.18 3.19 -6.44
C LEU A 93 -10.28 1.67 -6.64
N GLY A 94 -11.49 1.12 -6.61
CA GLY A 94 -11.67 -0.31 -6.75
C GLY A 94 -13.10 -0.73 -7.00
N GLU A 95 -13.26 -2.02 -7.18
CA GLU A 95 -14.54 -2.72 -7.30
C GLU A 95 -14.52 -3.87 -6.29
N VAL A 96 -15.61 -4.02 -5.54
CA VAL A 96 -15.78 -5.08 -4.53
C VAL A 96 -17.11 -5.78 -4.82
N GLU A 97 -17.07 -7.10 -4.99
CA GLU A 97 -18.24 -7.92 -5.22
C GLU A 97 -18.77 -8.48 -3.88
N ILE A 98 -20.02 -8.18 -3.55
CA ILE A 98 -20.65 -8.67 -2.32
C ILE A 98 -22.00 -9.30 -2.73
N ARG A 99 -22.16 -10.61 -2.53
CA ARG A 99 -23.42 -11.33 -2.83
C ARG A 99 -23.90 -11.11 -4.26
N ASP A 100 -23.02 -11.31 -5.23
CA ASP A 100 -23.29 -11.11 -6.67
C ASP A 100 -23.64 -9.67 -7.08
N LYS A 101 -23.27 -8.67 -6.25
CA LYS A 101 -23.40 -7.25 -6.57
C LYS A 101 -22.04 -6.57 -6.54
N ASP A 102 -21.77 -5.75 -7.55
CA ASP A 102 -20.57 -4.93 -7.64
C ASP A 102 -20.80 -3.59 -6.91
N PHE A 103 -19.85 -3.21 -6.04
CA PHE A 103 -19.81 -1.91 -5.36
C PHE A 103 -18.55 -1.16 -5.77
N ASP A 104 -18.71 0.12 -6.09
CA ASP A 104 -17.61 1.03 -6.36
C ASP A 104 -16.93 1.47 -5.06
N LEU A 105 -15.66 1.09 -4.87
CA LEU A 105 -14.83 1.60 -3.78
C LEU A 105 -14.08 2.83 -4.25
N ARG A 106 -14.40 4.01 -3.66
CA ARG A 106 -13.73 5.27 -3.92
C ARG A 106 -13.56 6.04 -2.62
N ALA A 107 -12.32 6.27 -2.20
CA ALA A 107 -12.08 6.96 -0.94
C ALA A 107 -10.73 7.71 -0.95
N ILE A 108 -10.62 8.73 -0.10
CA ILE A 108 -9.36 9.35 0.29
C ILE A 108 -9.15 9.06 1.77
N SER A 109 -8.14 8.29 2.11
CA SER A 109 -7.83 7.91 3.48
C SER A 109 -6.65 8.70 4.04
N PHE A 110 -6.67 8.95 5.34
CA PHE A 110 -5.49 9.33 6.11
C PHE A 110 -4.60 8.09 6.27
N LEU A 111 -3.31 8.27 6.09
CA LEU A 111 -2.30 7.20 6.14
C LEU A 111 -1.29 7.49 7.24
N VAL A 112 -1.04 6.50 8.09
CA VAL A 112 0.03 6.49 9.09
C VAL A 112 0.96 5.34 8.77
N LEU A 113 2.27 5.61 8.73
CA LEU A 113 3.32 4.63 8.45
C LEU A 113 4.29 4.56 9.61
N GLY A 114 4.80 3.37 9.90
CA GLY A 114 5.91 3.14 10.82
C GLY A 114 6.86 2.12 10.21
N GLU A 115 8.16 2.42 10.23
CA GLU A 115 9.20 1.51 9.75
C GLU A 115 10.33 1.45 10.76
N TYR A 116 10.84 0.26 11.03
CA TYR A 116 11.95 0.02 11.92
C TYR A 116 13.03 -0.82 11.25
N ASP A 117 14.25 -0.28 11.16
CA ASP A 117 15.40 -0.97 10.60
C ASP A 117 16.23 -1.65 11.71
N PHE A 118 16.09 -2.96 11.84
CA PHE A 118 16.84 -3.77 12.81
C PHE A 118 18.31 -3.90 12.43
N GLY A 119 18.68 -3.69 11.17
CA GLY A 119 20.01 -3.93 10.63
C GLY A 119 21.09 -3.07 11.27
N LYS A 120 20.70 -1.88 11.72
CA LYS A 120 21.63 -0.93 12.35
C LYS A 120 21.68 -1.05 13.88
N VAL A 121 20.63 -1.60 14.50
CA VAL A 121 20.48 -1.69 15.97
C VAL A 121 20.98 -3.02 16.52
N PHE A 122 20.73 -4.13 15.84
CA PHE A 122 21.05 -5.47 16.32
C PHE A 122 22.06 -6.19 15.41
N PHE A 123 23.37 -5.96 15.64
CA PHE A 123 24.48 -6.74 15.07
C PHE A 123 24.39 -6.98 13.55
N ASN A 124 24.04 -5.97 12.76
CA ASN A 124 23.85 -6.09 11.30
C ASN A 124 22.81 -7.16 10.90
N PHE A 125 21.77 -7.35 11.69
CA PHE A 125 20.68 -8.25 11.31
C PHE A 125 19.85 -7.59 10.19
N PRO A 126 19.94 -8.05 8.95
CA PRO A 126 19.43 -7.34 7.79
C PRO A 126 17.90 -7.48 7.69
N MET A 127 17.16 -6.94 8.66
CA MET A 127 15.71 -7.05 8.76
C MET A 127 15.07 -5.68 8.93
N ASN A 128 13.94 -5.49 8.28
CA ASN A 128 13.08 -4.31 8.43
C ASN A 128 11.67 -4.77 8.80
N ALA A 129 11.03 -4.07 9.72
CA ALA A 129 9.61 -4.21 10.00
C ALA A 129 8.89 -2.93 9.59
N SER A 130 7.69 -3.07 9.05
CA SER A 130 6.84 -1.94 8.69
C SER A 130 5.39 -2.17 9.14
N LEU A 131 4.74 -1.06 9.50
CA LEU A 131 3.33 -1.01 9.85
C LEU A 131 2.69 0.09 9.01
N SER A 132 1.48 -0.12 8.55
CA SER A 132 0.66 0.94 7.99
C SER A 132 -0.77 0.84 8.49
N PHE A 133 -1.38 1.99 8.68
CA PHE A 133 -2.78 2.13 9.02
C PHE A 133 -3.39 3.23 8.17
N SER A 134 -4.52 2.96 7.54
CA SER A 134 -5.26 3.96 6.79
C SER A 134 -6.74 3.95 7.14
N ILE A 135 -7.34 5.14 7.18
CA ILE A 135 -8.76 5.31 7.49
C ILE A 135 -9.36 6.42 6.61
N ALA A 136 -10.46 6.09 5.95
CA ALA A 136 -11.31 7.04 5.24
C ALA A 136 -12.68 7.07 5.94
N PRO A 137 -13.00 8.16 6.67
CA PRO A 137 -14.33 8.37 7.21
C PRO A 137 -15.30 8.81 6.10
N ASP A 138 -16.59 8.68 6.34
CA ASP A 138 -17.70 9.04 5.44
C ASP A 138 -17.47 10.30 4.59
N PRO A 139 -17.07 11.48 5.13
CA PRO A 139 -16.87 12.68 4.30
C PRO A 139 -15.77 12.56 3.24
N LEU A 140 -14.90 11.55 3.32
CA LEU A 140 -13.81 11.28 2.38
C LEU A 140 -14.06 10.02 1.53
N CYS A 141 -15.26 9.46 1.63
CA CYS A 141 -15.74 8.34 0.82
C CYS A 141 -16.70 8.86 -0.26
N PHE A 142 -16.66 8.21 -1.43
CA PHE A 142 -17.43 8.65 -2.60
C PHE A 142 -18.08 7.42 -3.24
N SER A 143 -19.05 7.65 -4.14
CA SER A 143 -19.85 6.60 -4.79
C SER A 143 -20.60 5.79 -3.74
N ASP A 144 -20.46 4.47 -3.76
CA ASP A 144 -21.15 3.56 -2.85
C ASP A 144 -20.44 3.40 -1.50
N THR A 145 -19.20 3.92 -1.36
CA THR A 145 -18.37 3.75 -0.16
C THR A 145 -18.82 4.66 0.97
N ASP A 146 -19.05 4.12 2.16
CA ASP A 146 -19.38 4.85 3.41
C ASP A 146 -18.17 4.97 4.34
N ARG A 147 -17.32 3.92 4.40
CA ARG A 147 -16.11 3.90 5.24
C ARG A 147 -15.09 2.91 4.69
N TYR A 148 -13.82 3.21 4.87
CA TYR A 148 -12.73 2.29 4.61
C TYR A 148 -11.69 2.34 5.73
N ILE A 149 -11.27 1.18 6.20
CA ILE A 149 -10.18 1.02 7.17
C ILE A 149 -9.26 -0.07 6.65
N GLU A 150 -7.95 0.15 6.75
CA GLU A 150 -6.94 -0.84 6.38
C GLU A 150 -5.80 -0.82 7.39
N PHE A 151 -5.31 -2.00 7.71
CA PHE A 151 -4.09 -2.19 8.48
C PHE A 151 -3.17 -3.16 7.76
N SER A 152 -1.87 -2.89 7.75
CA SER A 152 -0.88 -3.86 7.32
C SER A 152 0.36 -3.87 8.22
N ALA A 153 0.96 -5.05 8.35
CA ALA A 153 2.20 -5.28 9.08
C ALA A 153 3.11 -6.19 8.26
N ALA A 154 4.36 -5.82 8.05
CA ALA A 154 5.29 -6.64 7.29
C ALA A 154 6.65 -6.74 7.97
N ILE A 155 7.31 -7.88 7.75
CA ILE A 155 8.70 -8.11 8.13
C ILE A 155 9.44 -8.62 6.90
N TYR A 156 10.54 -7.95 6.54
CA TYR A 156 11.39 -8.30 5.41
C TYR A 156 12.82 -8.58 5.86
N LEU A 157 13.38 -9.69 5.40
CA LEU A 157 14.77 -10.08 5.58
C LEU A 157 15.53 -9.79 4.28
N TYR A 158 16.52 -8.92 4.32
CA TYR A 158 17.38 -8.60 3.17
C TYR A 158 18.38 -9.72 2.91
N ILE A 159 18.25 -10.39 1.76
CA ILE A 159 19.20 -11.40 1.28
C ILE A 159 20.44 -10.73 0.69
N VAL A 160 20.22 -9.61 0.01
CA VAL A 160 21.26 -8.71 -0.51
C VAL A 160 20.77 -7.26 -0.29
N LYS A 161 21.66 -6.27 -0.49
CA LYS A 161 21.33 -4.85 -0.25
C LYS A 161 20.09 -4.36 -1.02
N SER A 162 19.81 -4.96 -2.16
CA SER A 162 18.73 -4.55 -3.08
C SER A 162 17.56 -5.51 -3.12
N ALA A 163 17.57 -6.64 -2.39
CA ALA A 163 16.50 -7.62 -2.43
C ALA A 163 16.20 -8.22 -1.06
N ALA A 164 14.94 -8.31 -0.72
CA ALA A 164 14.45 -8.90 0.52
C ALA A 164 13.28 -9.84 0.25
N ILE A 165 13.13 -10.83 1.13
CA ILE A 165 11.95 -11.69 1.22
C ILE A 165 11.29 -11.44 2.57
N GLY A 166 9.98 -11.65 2.65
CA GLY A 166 9.28 -11.38 3.89
C GLY A 166 7.87 -11.93 3.94
N ILE A 167 7.19 -11.52 4.98
CA ILE A 167 5.78 -11.83 5.23
C ILE A 167 5.06 -10.51 5.44
N LEU A 168 3.92 -10.36 4.79
CA LEU A 168 2.97 -9.27 4.95
C LEU A 168 1.67 -9.85 5.51
N TYR A 169 1.19 -9.29 6.61
CA TYR A 169 -0.20 -9.39 7.04
C TYR A 169 -0.94 -8.14 6.61
N ARG A 170 -2.10 -8.28 6.00
CA ARG A 170 -2.98 -7.18 5.60
C ARG A 170 -4.41 -7.52 5.95
N THR A 171 -5.13 -6.54 6.46
CA THR A 171 -6.57 -6.59 6.64
C THR A 171 -7.21 -5.29 6.21
N PHE A 172 -8.39 -5.35 5.63
CA PHE A 172 -9.21 -4.17 5.37
C PHE A 172 -10.67 -4.44 5.69
N GLU A 173 -11.39 -3.37 5.96
CA GLU A 173 -12.85 -3.31 6.11
C GLU A 173 -13.37 -2.17 5.25
N ALA A 174 -14.29 -2.47 4.36
CA ALA A 174 -14.98 -1.50 3.52
C ALA A 174 -16.48 -1.59 3.77
N ARG A 175 -17.14 -0.45 4.00
CA ARG A 175 -18.58 -0.36 4.18
C ARG A 175 -19.18 0.42 3.03
N PHE A 176 -20.29 -0.11 2.51
CA PHE A 176 -20.98 0.43 1.35
C PHE A 176 -22.45 0.74 1.68
N ASP A 177 -22.99 1.78 1.03
CA ASP A 177 -24.39 2.12 1.06
C ASP A 177 -25.14 1.32 -0.03
N ASP A 178 -26.06 0.45 0.37
CA ASP A 178 -27.00 -0.27 -0.50
C ASP A 178 -28.43 0.21 -0.23
N PRO A 179 -29.34 0.28 -1.21
CA PRO A 179 -30.75 0.63 -0.98
C PRO A 179 -31.47 -0.26 0.05
N SER A 180 -30.94 -1.44 0.33
CA SER A 180 -31.46 -2.38 1.35
C SER A 180 -30.84 -2.17 2.75
N GLY A 181 -29.87 -1.29 2.90
CA GLY A 181 -29.11 -1.01 4.11
C GLY A 181 -27.59 -1.04 3.89
N LYS A 182 -26.82 -0.77 4.91
CA LYS A 182 -25.35 -0.80 4.81
C LYS A 182 -24.84 -2.23 4.70
N VAL A 183 -23.92 -2.45 3.77
CA VAL A 183 -23.23 -3.71 3.55
C VAL A 183 -21.76 -3.54 3.85
N GLU A 184 -21.13 -4.57 4.40
CA GLU A 184 -19.72 -4.54 4.82
C GLU A 184 -18.97 -5.71 4.20
N GLU A 185 -17.78 -5.44 3.69
CA GLU A 185 -16.83 -6.43 3.23
C GLU A 185 -15.54 -6.28 4.01
N SER A 186 -14.98 -7.39 4.45
CA SER A 186 -13.70 -7.44 5.15
C SER A 186 -12.89 -8.64 4.70
N ASP A 187 -11.61 -8.43 4.50
CA ASP A 187 -10.68 -9.52 4.18
C ASP A 187 -9.42 -9.38 5.01
N ASP A 188 -8.83 -10.52 5.37
CA ASP A 188 -7.54 -10.60 6.01
C ASP A 188 -6.66 -11.68 5.33
N ALA A 189 -5.43 -11.33 5.07
CA ALA A 189 -4.51 -12.20 4.36
C ALA A 189 -3.09 -12.15 4.95
N VAL A 190 -2.44 -13.31 4.96
CA VAL A 190 -1.00 -13.43 5.15
C VAL A 190 -0.37 -13.77 3.79
N LEU A 191 0.54 -12.91 3.33
CA LEU A 191 1.18 -13.03 2.04
C LEU A 191 2.69 -13.23 2.19
N LEU A 192 3.28 -14.05 1.31
CA LEU A 192 4.72 -14.12 1.14
C LEU A 192 5.17 -12.97 0.22
N GLY A 193 6.20 -12.25 0.66
CA GLY A 193 6.63 -11.02 0.03
C GLY A 193 8.03 -11.08 -0.55
N PHE A 194 8.19 -10.35 -1.64
CA PHE A 194 9.47 -10.04 -2.26
C PHE A 194 9.58 -8.54 -2.49
N LYS A 195 10.69 -7.92 -2.05
CA LYS A 195 10.95 -6.50 -2.18
C LYS A 195 12.27 -6.28 -2.92
N LEU A 196 12.25 -5.38 -3.91
CA LEU A 196 13.44 -4.91 -4.63
C LEU A 196 13.60 -3.40 -4.41
N ARG A 197 14.85 -2.97 -4.28
CA ARG A 197 15.25 -1.57 -4.19
C ARG A 197 16.33 -1.27 -5.24
N PHE A 198 16.08 -0.26 -6.06
CA PHE A 198 16.97 0.18 -7.13
C PHE A 198 17.53 1.55 -6.85
#